data_a2bcb911f9213c45786bc4fdd5c4c0ac
#
_entry.id   a2bcb911f9213c45786bc4fdd5c4c0ac
#
_cell.length_a   1.000
_cell.length_b   1.000
_cell.length_c   1.000
_cell.angle_alpha   90.00
_cell.angle_beta   90.00
_cell.angle_gamma   90.00
#
_symmetry.space_group_name_H-M   'P 1'
#
loop_
_entity.id
_entity.type
_entity.pdbx_description
1 polymer ?
#
loop_
_entity_poly.entity_id
_entity_poly.type
_entity_poly.pdbx_seq_one_letter_code
_entity_poly.pdbx_strand_id
1 'polypeptide(L)'
;YNEDIAEMWLNMYGFQKAESMMIAGNQAPPLTIRVNRFKTDAGALREMLEKRGFNVQAARTGSDGYDHALDGLALNVSGSGLIASDLYKNGYFSVQDISSMLMVSALDPQPGDTLLDLCAAPGGKSMCAAEMMNDKGKVISCDIYEHKVELMEKAAERLGIKCLKAEKNDALEYNNRFEGIADCVIADVPCSGLGVVRRKPEIKLHTSLENIKELAEIQLKILDNAARYVKGNGRLVYSTCTVSQYENENVTEMFLKKNNNFSVLKTVQLFPDNDNADGFYFTVMQRF
;
A
#
# COMPACT_ATOMS: atom_id res chain seq x y z
N TYR A 1 -17.01 -17.02 -4.35
CA TYR A 1 -16.64 -16.16 -5.47
C TYR A 1 -17.72 -16.23 -6.53
N ASN A 2 -18.00 -15.13 -7.20
CA ASN A 2 -18.86 -15.16 -8.37
C ASN A 2 -18.14 -15.80 -9.57
N GLU A 3 -18.90 -16.10 -10.62
CA GLU A 3 -18.41 -16.82 -11.79
C GLU A 3 -17.35 -16.02 -12.56
N ASP A 4 -17.55 -14.71 -12.76
CA ASP A 4 -16.61 -13.82 -13.45
C ASP A 4 -15.20 -13.87 -12.85
N ILE A 5 -15.10 -13.81 -11.51
CA ILE A 5 -13.81 -13.83 -10.81
C ILE A 5 -13.16 -15.19 -10.87
N ALA A 6 -13.95 -16.25 -10.70
CA ALA A 6 -13.45 -17.60 -10.77
C ALA A 6 -12.90 -17.92 -12.16
N GLU A 7 -13.64 -17.60 -13.21
CA GLU A 7 -13.23 -17.80 -14.61
C GLU A 7 -12.00 -16.94 -14.97
N MET A 8 -11.99 -15.67 -14.54
CA MET A 8 -10.86 -14.77 -14.74
C MET A 8 -9.57 -15.34 -14.15
N TRP A 9 -9.60 -15.80 -12.89
CA TRP A 9 -8.41 -16.35 -12.24
C TRP A 9 -7.99 -17.69 -12.83
N LEU A 10 -8.95 -18.56 -13.22
CA LEU A 10 -8.66 -19.80 -13.92
C LEU A 10 -7.93 -19.55 -15.24
N ASN A 11 -8.37 -18.56 -16.01
CA ASN A 11 -7.77 -18.20 -17.30
C ASN A 11 -6.37 -17.56 -17.12
N MET A 12 -6.18 -16.72 -16.08
CA MET A 12 -4.92 -15.99 -15.83
C MET A 12 -3.84 -16.85 -15.19
N TYR A 13 -4.21 -17.67 -14.22
CA TYR A 13 -3.25 -18.35 -13.33
C TYR A 13 -3.32 -19.91 -13.38
N GLY A 14 -4.32 -20.45 -14.06
CA GLY A 14 -4.59 -21.88 -14.08
C GLY A 14 -5.29 -22.39 -12.83
N PHE A 15 -5.78 -23.63 -12.88
CA PHE A 15 -6.65 -24.22 -11.85
C PHE A 15 -6.01 -24.22 -10.45
N GLN A 16 -4.79 -24.75 -10.32
CA GLN A 16 -4.14 -24.91 -9.02
C GLN A 16 -3.94 -23.59 -8.28
N LYS A 17 -3.47 -22.54 -8.99
CA LYS A 17 -3.24 -21.23 -8.39
C LYS A 17 -4.54 -20.51 -8.07
N ALA A 18 -5.53 -20.58 -8.96
CA ALA A 18 -6.85 -19.98 -8.72
C ALA A 18 -7.53 -20.61 -7.49
N GLU A 19 -7.52 -21.95 -7.37
CA GLU A 19 -8.05 -22.66 -6.22
C GLU A 19 -7.35 -22.26 -4.92
N SER A 20 -6.01 -22.25 -4.92
CA SER A 20 -5.20 -21.84 -3.77
C SER A 20 -5.52 -20.41 -3.30
N MET A 21 -5.62 -19.45 -4.22
CA MET A 21 -6.02 -18.07 -3.91
C MET A 21 -7.43 -17.96 -3.33
N MET A 22 -8.40 -18.74 -3.87
CA MET A 22 -9.76 -18.78 -3.37
C MET A 22 -9.83 -19.36 -1.95
N ILE A 23 -9.07 -20.41 -1.66
CA ILE A 23 -8.96 -21.00 -0.32
C ILE A 23 -8.35 -19.99 0.66
N ALA A 24 -7.24 -19.35 0.29
CA ALA A 24 -6.58 -18.33 1.11
C ALA A 24 -7.50 -17.14 1.38
N GLY A 25 -8.31 -16.72 0.40
CA GLY A 25 -9.30 -15.66 0.54
C GLY A 25 -10.45 -15.96 1.53
N ASN A 26 -10.59 -17.20 1.98
CA ASN A 26 -11.57 -17.60 3.01
C ASN A 26 -10.94 -17.77 4.41
N GLN A 27 -9.62 -17.57 4.54
CA GLN A 27 -8.92 -17.68 5.80
C GLN A 27 -8.75 -16.29 6.46
N ALA A 28 -8.72 -16.25 7.79
CA ALA A 28 -8.43 -15.00 8.49
C ALA A 28 -6.97 -14.59 8.25
N PRO A 29 -6.72 -13.34 7.81
CA PRO A 29 -5.36 -12.86 7.61
C PRO A 29 -4.66 -12.63 8.96
N PRO A 30 -3.32 -12.69 9.01
CA PRO A 30 -2.58 -12.24 10.17
C PRO A 30 -2.82 -10.76 10.43
N LEU A 31 -2.87 -10.36 11.70
CA LEU A 31 -2.87 -8.95 12.07
C LEU A 31 -1.44 -8.47 12.16
N THR A 32 -1.03 -7.68 11.17
CA THR A 32 0.32 -7.13 11.11
C THR A 32 0.33 -5.68 11.55
N ILE A 33 1.35 -5.31 12.31
CA ILE A 33 1.59 -3.93 12.76
C ILE A 33 2.95 -3.45 12.25
N ARG A 34 3.01 -2.17 11.91
CA ARG A 34 4.25 -1.44 11.66
C ARG A 34 4.70 -0.75 12.94
N VAL A 35 5.95 -0.98 13.31
CA VAL A 35 6.61 -0.36 14.47
C VAL A 35 6.88 1.12 14.17
N ASN A 36 6.47 2.01 15.08
CA ASN A 36 6.84 3.42 14.99
C ASN A 36 8.25 3.63 15.54
N ARG A 37 9.23 3.73 14.63
CA ARG A 37 10.65 3.85 14.97
C ARG A 37 11.04 5.20 15.59
N PHE A 38 10.14 6.18 15.62
CA PHE A 38 10.35 7.42 16.39
C PHE A 38 10.14 7.23 17.89
N LYS A 39 9.42 6.18 18.31
CA LYS A 39 9.02 5.95 19.70
C LYS A 39 9.61 4.70 20.31
N THR A 40 9.97 3.70 19.50
CA THR A 40 10.44 2.40 19.97
C THR A 40 11.11 1.63 18.85
N ASP A 41 11.69 0.50 19.18
CA ASP A 41 12.13 -0.54 18.24
C ASP A 41 11.25 -1.80 18.33
N ALA A 42 11.46 -2.74 17.43
CA ALA A 42 10.64 -3.95 17.34
C ALA A 42 10.81 -4.86 18.57
N GLY A 43 12.01 -4.94 19.15
CA GLY A 43 12.28 -5.75 20.34
C GLY A 43 11.57 -5.20 21.55
N ALA A 44 11.73 -3.91 21.82
CA ALA A 44 11.06 -3.23 22.93
C ALA A 44 9.53 -3.25 22.77
N LEU A 45 9.00 -3.01 21.57
CA LEU A 45 7.56 -3.08 21.34
C LEU A 45 7.01 -4.49 21.56
N ARG A 46 7.72 -5.51 21.10
CA ARG A 46 7.37 -6.91 21.33
C ARG A 46 7.23 -7.20 22.82
N GLU A 47 8.25 -6.87 23.64
CA GLU A 47 8.19 -7.06 25.09
C GLU A 47 7.01 -6.31 25.74
N MET A 48 6.75 -5.06 25.31
CA MET A 48 5.62 -4.27 25.82
C MET A 48 4.27 -4.92 25.52
N LEU A 49 4.12 -5.52 24.33
CA LEU A 49 2.89 -6.21 23.90
C LEU A 49 2.74 -7.57 24.62
N GLU A 50 3.82 -8.35 24.74
CA GLU A 50 3.81 -9.66 25.43
C GLU A 50 3.46 -9.49 26.91
N LYS A 51 3.97 -8.45 27.59
CA LYS A 51 3.58 -8.10 28.98
C LYS A 51 2.10 -7.76 29.12
N ARG A 52 1.41 -7.41 28.03
CA ARG A 52 -0.05 -7.16 27.99
C ARG A 52 -0.86 -8.36 27.52
N GLY A 53 -0.21 -9.52 27.36
CA GLY A 53 -0.85 -10.78 26.99
C GLY A 53 -1.07 -10.99 25.50
N PHE A 54 -0.45 -10.19 24.63
CA PHE A 54 -0.46 -10.44 23.19
C PHE A 54 0.62 -11.46 22.81
N ASN A 55 0.32 -12.31 21.82
CA ASN A 55 1.33 -13.14 21.20
C ASN A 55 1.93 -12.39 20.01
N VAL A 56 3.27 -12.27 19.98
CA VAL A 56 3.99 -11.44 19.00
C VAL A 56 5.07 -12.23 18.30
N GLN A 57 5.09 -12.15 16.97
CA GLN A 57 6.10 -12.78 16.12
C GLN A 57 6.65 -11.76 15.13
N ALA A 58 7.88 -11.95 14.64
CA ALA A 58 8.38 -11.17 13.52
C ALA A 58 7.51 -11.44 12.28
N ALA A 59 7.09 -10.39 11.60
CA ALA A 59 6.37 -10.54 10.35
C ALA A 59 7.36 -10.91 9.25
N ARG A 60 7.01 -11.93 8.46
CA ARG A 60 7.81 -12.41 7.34
C ARG A 60 6.92 -12.68 6.14
N THR A 61 7.47 -12.44 4.95
CA THR A 61 6.85 -12.92 3.71
C THR A 61 7.04 -14.43 3.58
N GLY A 62 6.19 -15.07 2.78
CA GLY A 62 6.40 -16.46 2.37
C GLY A 62 7.42 -16.60 1.24
N SER A 63 7.80 -15.48 0.62
CA SER A 63 8.72 -15.43 -0.53
C SER A 63 10.11 -14.98 -0.12
N ASP A 64 11.13 -15.73 -0.56
CA ASP A 64 12.53 -15.36 -0.35
C ASP A 64 12.87 -14.01 -1.01
N GLY A 65 13.58 -13.15 -0.28
CA GLY A 65 14.12 -11.90 -0.81
C GLY A 65 13.45 -10.60 -0.33
N TYR A 66 12.31 -10.67 0.37
CA TYR A 66 11.64 -9.46 0.88
C TYR A 66 11.77 -9.27 2.39
N ASP A 67 12.18 -10.27 3.14
CA ASP A 67 12.21 -10.24 4.61
C ASP A 67 13.14 -9.16 5.15
N HIS A 68 14.27 -8.88 4.47
CA HIS A 68 15.19 -7.81 4.89
C HIS A 68 14.54 -6.42 4.92
N ALA A 69 13.55 -6.17 4.06
CA ALA A 69 12.82 -4.90 4.04
C ALA A 69 11.86 -4.75 5.23
N LEU A 70 11.54 -5.85 5.92
CA LEU A 70 10.62 -5.91 7.05
C LEU A 70 11.35 -6.01 8.40
N ASP A 71 12.66 -6.27 8.40
CA ASP A 71 13.45 -6.43 9.62
C ASP A 71 13.35 -5.19 10.51
N GLY A 72 12.89 -5.40 11.74
CA GLY A 72 12.66 -4.32 12.69
C GLY A 72 11.51 -3.37 12.37
N LEU A 73 10.78 -3.60 11.26
CA LEU A 73 9.67 -2.75 10.82
C LEU A 73 8.31 -3.35 11.13
N ALA A 74 8.13 -4.67 11.03
CA ALA A 74 6.84 -5.33 11.07
C ALA A 74 6.78 -6.47 12.09
N LEU A 75 5.64 -6.56 12.80
CA LEU A 75 5.32 -7.64 13.73
C LEU A 75 3.93 -8.19 13.44
N ASN A 76 3.78 -9.50 13.52
CA ASN A 76 2.47 -10.17 13.54
C ASN A 76 2.01 -10.29 15.00
N VAL A 77 0.78 -9.87 15.27
CA VAL A 77 0.22 -9.83 16.63
C VAL A 77 -1.10 -10.58 16.67
N SER A 78 -1.28 -11.42 17.69
CA SER A 78 -2.56 -12.05 17.97
C SER A 78 -3.01 -11.77 19.40
N GLY A 79 -4.31 -11.65 19.60
CA GLY A 79 -4.96 -11.25 20.86
C GLY A 79 -6.07 -10.25 20.61
N SER A 80 -6.91 -10.03 21.61
CA SER A 80 -8.03 -9.08 21.53
C SER A 80 -7.65 -7.72 22.12
N GLY A 81 -8.29 -6.66 21.60
CA GLY A 81 -8.15 -5.31 22.17
C GLY A 81 -6.87 -4.55 21.78
N LEU A 82 -6.12 -4.99 20.75
CA LEU A 82 -4.87 -4.36 20.33
C LEU A 82 -5.04 -2.86 20.03
N ILE A 83 -6.06 -2.49 19.26
CA ILE A 83 -6.35 -1.08 18.87
C ILE A 83 -6.88 -0.26 20.06
N ALA A 84 -7.48 -0.92 21.06
CA ALA A 84 -7.92 -0.26 22.30
C ALA A 84 -6.77 -0.01 23.29
N SER A 85 -5.60 -0.62 23.06
CA SER A 85 -4.45 -0.53 23.96
C SER A 85 -3.88 0.89 24.05
N ASP A 86 -3.25 1.19 25.17
CA ASP A 86 -2.48 2.41 25.40
C ASP A 86 -1.32 2.56 24.39
N LEU A 87 -0.70 1.45 23.98
CA LEU A 87 0.39 1.46 23.00
C LEU A 87 -0.08 1.97 21.63
N TYR A 88 -1.28 1.54 21.16
CA TYR A 88 -1.85 2.07 19.93
C TYR A 88 -2.22 3.55 20.07
N LYS A 89 -2.92 3.91 21.14
CA LYS A 89 -3.36 5.30 21.40
C LYS A 89 -2.19 6.26 21.49
N ASN A 90 -1.08 5.83 22.08
CA ASN A 90 0.17 6.60 22.17
C ASN A 90 1.06 6.49 20.92
N GLY A 91 0.59 5.83 19.85
CA GLY A 91 1.26 5.81 18.56
C GLY A 91 2.56 5.01 18.49
N TYR A 92 2.74 3.97 19.31
CA TYR A 92 3.91 3.08 19.24
C TYR A 92 3.92 2.21 18.00
N PHE A 93 2.76 2.04 17.37
CA PHE A 93 2.59 1.27 16.14
C PHE A 93 1.37 1.71 15.32
N SER A 94 1.33 1.26 14.07
CA SER A 94 0.17 1.32 13.19
C SER A 94 -0.19 -0.07 12.70
N VAL A 95 -1.49 -0.33 12.47
CA VAL A 95 -1.92 -1.54 11.76
C VAL A 95 -1.66 -1.32 10.27
N GLN A 96 -0.85 -2.17 9.67
CA GLN A 96 -0.54 -2.09 8.24
C GLN A 96 -0.11 -3.47 7.73
N ASP A 97 -0.57 -3.84 6.53
CA ASP A 97 -0.15 -5.07 5.87
C ASP A 97 1.30 -4.99 5.37
N ILE A 98 1.96 -6.13 5.33
CA ILE A 98 3.34 -6.28 4.84
C ILE A 98 3.48 -5.72 3.43
N SER A 99 2.53 -6.00 2.54
CA SER A 99 2.55 -5.57 1.15
C SER A 99 2.72 -4.06 0.99
N SER A 100 1.99 -3.28 1.79
CA SER A 100 2.09 -1.82 1.81
C SER A 100 3.44 -1.32 2.30
N MET A 101 4.04 -1.99 3.29
CA MET A 101 5.38 -1.65 3.78
C MET A 101 6.46 -1.96 2.74
N LEU A 102 6.36 -3.11 2.07
CA LEU A 102 7.27 -3.52 0.99
C LEU A 102 7.24 -2.54 -0.19
N MET A 103 6.05 -2.07 -0.57
CA MET A 103 5.89 -1.09 -1.63
C MET A 103 6.61 0.22 -1.30
N VAL A 104 6.42 0.76 -0.08
CA VAL A 104 7.09 2.00 0.35
C VAL A 104 8.61 1.78 0.46
N SER A 105 9.05 0.62 0.97
CA SER A 105 10.47 0.26 1.01
C SER A 105 11.09 0.19 -0.39
N ALA A 106 10.37 -0.34 -1.37
CA ALA A 106 10.83 -0.41 -2.76
C ALA A 106 10.87 0.98 -3.43
N LEU A 107 9.96 1.89 -3.06
CA LEU A 107 9.99 3.29 -3.50
C LEU A 107 11.21 4.03 -2.93
N ASP A 108 11.68 3.62 -1.73
CA ASP A 108 12.89 4.09 -1.06
C ASP A 108 12.96 5.63 -0.90
N PRO A 109 11.95 6.28 -0.26
CA PRO A 109 11.97 7.72 -0.05
C PRO A 109 13.11 8.12 0.90
N GLN A 110 13.86 9.18 0.52
CA GLN A 110 15.05 9.62 1.26
C GLN A 110 14.75 10.82 2.16
N PRO A 111 15.45 10.99 3.29
CA PRO A 111 15.37 12.19 4.11
C PRO A 111 15.63 13.46 3.30
N GLY A 112 14.66 14.37 3.30
CA GLY A 112 14.71 15.61 2.52
C GLY A 112 13.85 15.59 1.24
N ASP A 113 13.37 14.44 0.81
CA ASP A 113 12.49 14.31 -0.36
C ASP A 113 11.15 15.05 -0.16
N THR A 114 10.56 15.43 -1.28
CA THR A 114 9.14 15.74 -1.38
C THR A 114 8.41 14.52 -1.91
N LEU A 115 7.55 13.94 -1.08
CA LEU A 115 6.71 12.80 -1.46
C LEU A 115 5.25 13.26 -1.62
N LEU A 116 4.61 12.84 -2.71
CA LEU A 116 3.20 13.07 -2.99
C LEU A 116 2.46 11.73 -3.07
N ASP A 117 1.44 11.53 -2.23
CA ASP A 117 0.57 10.35 -2.22
C ASP A 117 -0.84 10.78 -2.65
N LEU A 118 -1.28 10.33 -3.82
CA LEU A 118 -2.47 10.86 -4.50
C LEU A 118 -3.80 10.27 -4.01
N CYS A 119 -3.79 9.04 -3.47
CA CYS A 119 -4.96 8.33 -2.97
C CYS A 119 -4.66 7.78 -1.56
N ALA A 120 -4.21 8.67 -0.68
CA ALA A 120 -3.46 8.29 0.51
C ALA A 120 -4.28 7.60 1.61
N ALA A 121 -5.59 7.91 1.74
CA ALA A 121 -6.37 7.48 2.89
C ALA A 121 -6.45 5.95 3.05
N PRO A 122 -6.27 5.46 4.27
CA PRO A 122 -6.20 6.16 5.58
C PRO A 122 -4.80 6.67 5.97
N GLY A 123 -3.83 6.76 5.07
CA GLY A 123 -2.54 7.39 5.29
C GLY A 123 -1.40 6.43 5.68
N GLY A 124 -1.65 5.12 5.72
CA GLY A 124 -0.66 4.15 6.18
C GLY A 124 0.65 4.17 5.38
N LYS A 125 0.57 4.32 4.05
CA LYS A 125 1.72 4.39 3.14
C LYS A 125 2.49 5.70 3.28
N SER A 126 1.77 6.83 3.30
CA SER A 126 2.35 8.16 3.54
C SER A 126 3.08 8.23 4.88
N MET A 127 2.49 7.68 5.96
CA MET A 127 3.11 7.65 7.29
C MET A 127 4.34 6.73 7.34
N CYS A 128 4.27 5.58 6.64
CA CYS A 128 5.43 4.70 6.47
C CYS A 128 6.59 5.42 5.78
N ALA A 129 6.29 6.15 4.71
CA ALA A 129 7.27 6.96 4.00
C ALA A 129 7.87 8.08 4.89
N ALA A 130 7.04 8.80 5.65
CA ALA A 130 7.49 9.82 6.59
C ALA A 130 8.46 9.26 7.66
N GLU A 131 8.16 8.04 8.17
CA GLU A 131 9.05 7.35 9.09
C GLU A 131 10.38 6.94 8.43
N MET A 132 10.35 6.46 7.18
CA MET A 132 11.57 6.14 6.41
C MET A 132 12.41 7.37 6.11
N MET A 133 11.76 8.51 5.85
CA MET A 133 12.38 9.82 5.66
C MET A 133 12.90 10.44 6.99
N ASN A 134 12.78 9.74 8.13
CA ASN A 134 13.13 10.26 9.45
C ASN A 134 12.44 11.60 9.79
N ASP A 135 11.19 11.78 9.36
CA ASP A 135 10.40 13.02 9.51
C ASP A 135 11.10 14.27 8.92
N LYS A 136 11.98 14.07 7.91
CA LYS A 136 12.72 15.12 7.21
C LYS A 136 12.26 15.21 5.76
N GLY A 137 11.91 16.43 5.31
CA GLY A 137 11.37 16.65 3.97
C GLY A 137 9.89 17.04 4.03
N LYS A 138 9.13 16.64 3.03
CA LYS A 138 7.70 16.98 2.92
C LYS A 138 6.91 15.79 2.38
N VAL A 139 5.86 15.39 3.09
CA VAL A 139 4.89 14.40 2.63
C VAL A 139 3.55 15.10 2.42
N ILE A 140 3.02 15.06 1.19
CA ILE A 140 1.71 15.60 0.83
C ILE A 140 0.80 14.40 0.60
N SER A 141 -0.21 14.23 1.46
CA SER A 141 -1.12 13.10 1.43
C SER A 141 -2.50 13.55 0.97
N CYS A 142 -2.93 13.11 -0.20
CA CYS A 142 -4.16 13.55 -0.84
C CYS A 142 -5.27 12.48 -0.77
N ASP A 143 -6.50 12.92 -0.58
CA ASP A 143 -7.70 12.12 -0.81
C ASP A 143 -8.84 13.01 -1.29
N ILE A 144 -9.80 12.46 -2.03
CA ILE A 144 -10.96 13.21 -2.55
C ILE A 144 -11.95 13.60 -1.45
N TYR A 145 -11.95 12.88 -0.31
CA TYR A 145 -12.92 13.06 0.78
C TYR A 145 -12.32 13.80 1.96
N GLU A 146 -12.91 14.94 2.34
CA GLU A 146 -12.47 15.79 3.46
C GLU A 146 -12.38 15.03 4.79
N HIS A 147 -13.38 14.21 5.12
CA HIS A 147 -13.35 13.43 6.36
C HIS A 147 -12.18 12.44 6.44
N LYS A 148 -11.66 11.98 5.29
CA LYS A 148 -10.47 11.14 5.23
C LYS A 148 -9.17 11.94 5.42
N VAL A 149 -9.15 13.20 4.94
CA VAL A 149 -8.05 14.13 5.20
C VAL A 149 -7.89 14.34 6.71
N GLU A 150 -8.99 14.64 7.43
CA GLU A 150 -8.96 14.77 8.89
C GLU A 150 -8.47 13.50 9.61
N LEU A 151 -8.86 12.31 9.12
CA LEU A 151 -8.39 11.05 9.69
C LEU A 151 -6.88 10.87 9.53
N MET A 152 -6.32 11.27 8.39
CA MET A 152 -4.88 11.22 8.15
C MET A 152 -4.12 12.18 9.06
N GLU A 153 -4.62 13.40 9.28
CA GLU A 153 -4.01 14.37 10.19
C GLU A 153 -3.97 13.86 11.64
N LYS A 154 -5.11 13.35 12.14
CA LYS A 154 -5.19 12.74 13.48
C LYS A 154 -4.23 11.54 13.64
N ALA A 155 -4.09 10.73 12.60
CA ALA A 155 -3.18 9.59 12.63
C ALA A 155 -1.71 10.04 12.61
N ALA A 156 -1.35 11.06 11.83
CA ALA A 156 0.00 11.64 11.83
C ALA A 156 0.35 12.25 13.19
N GLU A 157 -0.58 12.99 13.81
CA GLU A 157 -0.42 13.53 15.18
C GLU A 157 -0.20 12.42 16.20
N ARG A 158 -1.02 11.36 16.18
CA ARG A 158 -0.88 10.20 17.06
C ARG A 158 0.49 9.56 16.95
N LEU A 159 1.02 9.43 15.73
CA LEU A 159 2.34 8.86 15.47
C LEU A 159 3.49 9.82 15.76
N GLY A 160 3.24 11.12 15.89
CA GLY A 160 4.24 12.16 16.11
C GLY A 160 4.96 12.59 14.83
N ILE A 161 4.32 12.39 13.66
CA ILE A 161 4.84 12.78 12.34
C ILE A 161 4.51 14.25 12.07
N LYS A 162 5.52 15.06 11.70
CA LYS A 162 5.40 16.49 11.46
C LYS A 162 5.56 16.90 10.00
N CYS A 163 6.32 16.11 9.22
CA CYS A 163 6.58 16.41 7.81
C CYS A 163 5.38 16.14 6.89
N LEU A 164 4.30 15.48 7.40
CA LEU A 164 3.12 15.13 6.65
C LEU A 164 2.06 16.23 6.76
N LYS A 165 1.54 16.61 5.59
CA LYS A 165 0.35 17.46 5.46
C LYS A 165 -0.68 16.71 4.63
N ALA A 166 -1.87 16.53 5.16
CA ALA A 166 -2.99 16.00 4.40
C ALA A 166 -3.76 17.14 3.72
N GLU A 167 -4.26 16.91 2.51
CA GLU A 167 -5.09 17.88 1.80
C GLU A 167 -6.07 17.20 0.84
N LYS A 168 -7.20 17.87 0.59
CA LYS A 168 -8.19 17.39 -0.36
C LYS A 168 -7.69 17.63 -1.78
N ASN A 169 -7.68 16.54 -2.59
CA ASN A 169 -7.37 16.61 -4.02
C ASN A 169 -8.03 15.42 -4.74
N ASP A 170 -8.62 15.68 -5.90
CA ASP A 170 -9.09 14.62 -6.79
C ASP A 170 -7.92 14.20 -7.69
N ALA A 171 -7.51 12.93 -7.61
CA ALA A 171 -6.41 12.41 -8.40
C ALA A 171 -6.73 12.32 -9.91
N LEU A 172 -8.00 12.34 -10.28
CA LEU A 172 -8.45 12.40 -11.68
C LEU A 172 -8.28 13.79 -12.29
N GLU A 173 -8.27 14.83 -11.45
CA GLU A 173 -8.12 16.22 -11.88
C GLU A 173 -6.64 16.63 -11.82
N TYR A 174 -6.13 17.14 -12.94
CA TYR A 174 -4.76 17.64 -12.95
C TYR A 174 -4.62 18.87 -12.08
N ASN A 175 -3.68 18.83 -11.13
CA ASN A 175 -3.39 19.94 -10.24
C ASN A 175 -1.99 20.54 -10.56
N ASN A 176 -1.96 21.69 -11.20
CA ASN A 176 -0.73 22.36 -11.64
C ASN A 176 0.24 22.72 -10.49
N ARG A 177 -0.26 22.82 -9.23
CA ARG A 177 0.59 23.05 -8.05
C ARG A 177 1.57 21.91 -7.80
N PHE A 178 1.29 20.72 -8.30
CA PHE A 178 2.10 19.52 -8.10
C PHE A 178 3.04 19.24 -9.27
N GLU A 179 2.95 19.98 -10.37
CA GLU A 179 3.75 19.71 -11.56
C GLU A 179 5.25 19.72 -11.27
N GLY A 180 5.90 18.56 -11.45
CA GLY A 180 7.35 18.38 -11.31
C GLY A 180 7.92 18.70 -9.92
N ILE A 181 7.12 18.62 -8.85
CA ILE A 181 7.61 18.99 -7.50
C ILE A 181 8.08 17.79 -6.67
N ALA A 182 7.69 16.56 -7.04
CA ALA A 182 7.88 15.40 -6.17
C ALA A 182 9.11 14.56 -6.56
N ASP A 183 9.93 14.26 -5.59
CA ASP A 183 11.03 13.29 -5.70
C ASP A 183 10.46 11.85 -5.73
N CYS A 184 9.38 11.62 -4.98
CA CYS A 184 8.63 10.36 -4.96
C CYS A 184 7.12 10.62 -5.09
N VAL A 185 6.44 9.85 -5.95
CA VAL A 185 4.97 9.86 -6.07
C VAL A 185 4.42 8.47 -5.80
N ILE A 186 3.39 8.39 -4.96
CA ILE A 186 2.59 7.19 -4.72
C ILE A 186 1.25 7.33 -5.45
N ALA A 187 0.97 6.39 -6.33
CA ALA A 187 -0.33 6.18 -6.95
C ALA A 187 -0.88 4.81 -6.51
N ASP A 188 -1.33 4.74 -5.22
CA ASP A 188 -2.02 3.58 -4.66
C ASP A 188 -3.52 3.71 -4.97
N VAL A 189 -3.87 3.31 -6.18
CA VAL A 189 -5.13 3.69 -6.82
C VAL A 189 -6.34 2.89 -6.31
N PRO A 190 -7.57 3.45 -6.40
CA PRO A 190 -8.79 2.67 -6.21
C PRO A 190 -8.81 1.46 -7.15
N CYS A 191 -9.11 0.27 -6.61
CA CYS A 191 -9.10 -0.98 -7.35
C CYS A 191 -10.22 -1.92 -6.91
N SER A 192 -10.39 -3.04 -7.59
CA SER A 192 -11.41 -4.06 -7.26
C SER A 192 -11.21 -4.70 -5.88
N GLY A 193 -10.01 -4.66 -5.33
CA GLY A 193 -9.71 -5.18 -4.00
C GLY A 193 -9.66 -6.70 -3.91
N LEU A 194 -9.55 -7.42 -5.02
CA LEU A 194 -9.52 -8.89 -5.04
C LEU A 194 -8.37 -9.52 -4.24
N GLY A 195 -7.34 -8.73 -3.92
CA GLY A 195 -6.23 -9.17 -3.05
C GLY A 195 -6.55 -9.13 -1.56
N VAL A 196 -7.57 -8.34 -1.15
CA VAL A 196 -7.96 -8.15 0.27
C VAL A 196 -9.28 -8.83 0.64
N VAL A 197 -9.74 -9.79 -0.15
CA VAL A 197 -10.99 -10.54 0.05
C VAL A 197 -11.07 -11.16 1.46
N ARG A 198 -9.95 -11.63 2.00
CA ARG A 198 -9.88 -12.20 3.36
C ARG A 198 -10.17 -11.17 4.46
N ARG A 199 -10.09 -9.87 4.17
CA ARG A 199 -10.44 -8.75 5.08
C ARG A 199 -11.82 -8.18 4.78
N LYS A 200 -12.27 -8.27 3.51
CA LYS A 200 -13.51 -7.72 2.98
C LYS A 200 -14.23 -8.78 2.13
N PRO A 201 -14.86 -9.78 2.76
CA PRO A 201 -15.42 -10.94 2.03
C PRO A 201 -16.52 -10.58 1.03
N GLU A 202 -17.17 -9.44 1.20
CA GLU A 202 -18.19 -8.93 0.27
C GLU A 202 -17.67 -8.68 -1.14
N ILE A 203 -16.38 -8.38 -1.30
CA ILE A 203 -15.74 -8.11 -2.59
C ILE A 203 -15.95 -9.28 -3.56
N LYS A 204 -15.80 -10.53 -3.08
CA LYS A 204 -15.93 -11.72 -3.93
C LYS A 204 -17.33 -11.95 -4.51
N LEU A 205 -18.35 -11.24 -3.99
CA LEU A 205 -19.75 -11.37 -4.40
C LEU A 205 -20.17 -10.26 -5.36
N HIS A 206 -19.57 -9.07 -5.24
CA HIS A 206 -20.05 -7.87 -5.92
C HIS A 206 -19.11 -7.36 -7.04
N THR A 207 -17.90 -7.90 -7.14
CA THR A 207 -16.96 -7.50 -8.21
C THR A 207 -17.33 -8.21 -9.52
N SER A 208 -17.45 -7.47 -10.60
CA SER A 208 -17.65 -7.98 -11.96
C SER A 208 -16.46 -7.65 -12.86
N LEU A 209 -16.32 -8.38 -13.97
CA LEU A 209 -15.29 -8.11 -14.97
C LEU A 209 -15.46 -6.73 -15.62
N GLU A 210 -16.69 -6.25 -15.77
CA GLU A 210 -16.99 -4.91 -16.28
C GLU A 210 -16.46 -3.84 -15.34
N ASN A 211 -16.78 -3.94 -14.04
CA ASN A 211 -16.26 -3.01 -13.02
C ASN A 211 -14.72 -2.99 -12.97
N ILE A 212 -14.06 -4.14 -13.13
CA ILE A 212 -12.59 -4.23 -13.18
C ILE A 212 -12.03 -3.42 -14.36
N LYS A 213 -12.64 -3.52 -15.55
CA LYS A 213 -12.22 -2.78 -16.73
C LYS A 213 -12.45 -1.26 -16.59
N GLU A 214 -13.57 -0.85 -16.02
CA GLU A 214 -13.85 0.57 -15.72
C GLU A 214 -12.82 1.14 -14.72
N LEU A 215 -12.48 0.38 -13.68
CA LEU A 215 -11.44 0.76 -12.72
C LEU A 215 -10.08 0.91 -13.38
N ALA A 216 -9.71 0.01 -14.30
CA ALA A 216 -8.44 0.08 -15.02
C ALA A 216 -8.31 1.39 -15.84
N GLU A 217 -9.41 1.88 -16.45
CA GLU A 217 -9.40 3.17 -17.14
C GLU A 217 -9.21 4.36 -16.18
N ILE A 218 -9.83 4.32 -15.01
CA ILE A 218 -9.67 5.31 -13.94
C ILE A 218 -8.23 5.30 -13.43
N GLN A 219 -7.69 4.13 -13.18
CA GLN A 219 -6.32 3.92 -12.70
C GLN A 219 -5.28 4.48 -13.67
N LEU A 220 -5.46 4.24 -14.98
CA LEU A 220 -4.57 4.79 -16.00
C LEU A 220 -4.60 6.33 -16.00
N LYS A 221 -5.78 6.96 -15.87
CA LYS A 221 -5.90 8.42 -15.78
C LYS A 221 -5.19 8.99 -14.55
N ILE A 222 -5.34 8.34 -13.40
CA ILE A 222 -4.63 8.74 -12.17
C ILE A 222 -3.12 8.62 -12.37
N LEU A 223 -2.65 7.52 -12.98
CA LEU A 223 -1.24 7.26 -13.23
C LEU A 223 -0.65 8.28 -14.21
N ASP A 224 -1.39 8.64 -15.27
CA ASP A 224 -0.99 9.68 -16.21
C ASP A 224 -0.85 11.07 -15.52
N ASN A 225 -1.72 11.42 -14.59
CA ASN A 225 -1.58 12.63 -13.77
C ASN A 225 -0.38 12.54 -12.81
N ALA A 226 -0.23 11.39 -12.13
CA ALA A 226 0.88 11.13 -11.20
C ALA A 226 2.25 11.33 -11.86
N ALA A 227 2.40 10.87 -13.10
CA ALA A 227 3.64 10.99 -13.86
C ALA A 227 4.08 12.44 -14.07
N ARG A 228 3.14 13.37 -14.22
CA ARG A 228 3.43 14.81 -14.40
C ARG A 228 3.99 15.47 -13.15
N TYR A 229 3.70 14.90 -11.98
CA TYR A 229 4.12 15.44 -10.70
C TYR A 229 5.53 15.02 -10.30
N VAL A 230 6.08 13.99 -10.95
CA VAL A 230 7.43 13.47 -10.68
C VAL A 230 8.48 14.41 -11.25
N LYS A 231 9.50 14.75 -10.48
CA LYS A 231 10.72 15.46 -10.96
C LYS A 231 11.50 14.62 -11.98
N GLY A 232 12.40 15.25 -12.71
CA GLY A 232 13.46 14.53 -13.42
C GLY A 232 14.29 13.69 -12.43
N ASN A 233 14.58 12.44 -12.75
CA ASN A 233 15.21 11.44 -11.91
C ASN A 233 14.38 11.01 -10.67
N GLY A 234 13.15 11.52 -10.50
CA GLY A 234 12.24 11.12 -9.43
C GLY A 234 11.62 9.75 -9.67
N ARG A 235 10.95 9.21 -8.67
CA ARG A 235 10.35 7.87 -8.68
C ARG A 235 8.84 7.93 -8.55
N LEU A 236 8.17 7.03 -9.27
CA LEU A 236 6.72 6.84 -9.25
C LEU A 236 6.45 5.38 -8.90
N VAL A 237 5.61 5.15 -7.91
CA VAL A 237 5.06 3.82 -7.67
C VAL A 237 3.58 3.80 -8.03
N TYR A 238 3.21 2.85 -8.85
CA TYR A 238 1.82 2.44 -9.08
C TYR A 238 1.54 1.21 -8.23
N SER A 239 0.41 1.16 -7.53
CA SER A 239 0.03 0.00 -6.73
C SER A 239 -1.48 -0.20 -6.64
N THR A 240 -1.87 -1.46 -6.44
CA THR A 240 -3.24 -1.92 -6.23
C THR A 240 -3.30 -3.03 -5.18
N CYS A 241 -4.38 -3.11 -4.42
CA CYS A 241 -4.67 -4.25 -3.54
C CYS A 241 -5.52 -5.31 -4.26
N THR A 242 -5.17 -5.63 -5.52
CA THR A 242 -5.89 -6.62 -6.32
C THR A 242 -4.96 -7.65 -6.97
N VAL A 243 -5.55 -8.77 -7.38
CA VAL A 243 -4.90 -9.83 -8.15
C VAL A 243 -5.65 -9.95 -9.47
N SER A 244 -5.39 -9.00 -10.37
CA SER A 244 -6.03 -8.88 -11.69
C SER A 244 -5.06 -8.25 -12.67
N GLN A 245 -4.68 -8.96 -13.74
CA GLN A 245 -3.82 -8.42 -14.79
C GLN A 245 -4.43 -7.19 -15.47
N TYR A 246 -5.78 -7.10 -15.52
CA TYR A 246 -6.46 -5.94 -16.09
C TYR A 246 -6.13 -4.63 -15.38
N GLU A 247 -5.99 -4.69 -14.04
CA GLU A 247 -5.73 -3.53 -13.19
C GLU A 247 -4.24 -3.37 -12.86
N ASN A 248 -3.41 -4.39 -13.12
CA ASN A 248 -2.01 -4.44 -12.74
C ASN A 248 -1.11 -4.25 -13.97
N GLU A 249 -0.65 -5.35 -14.58
CA GLU A 249 0.31 -5.33 -15.68
C GLU A 249 -0.21 -4.55 -16.89
N ASN A 250 -1.48 -4.72 -17.27
CA ASN A 250 -2.04 -4.05 -18.44
C ASN A 250 -2.05 -2.53 -18.28
N VAL A 251 -2.36 -2.01 -17.08
CA VAL A 251 -2.34 -0.56 -16.80
C VAL A 251 -0.92 -0.02 -16.90
N THR A 252 0.05 -0.71 -16.28
CA THR A 252 1.46 -0.26 -16.31
C THR A 252 2.07 -0.37 -17.69
N GLU A 253 1.75 -1.40 -18.48
CA GLU A 253 2.18 -1.51 -19.87
C GLU A 253 1.58 -0.41 -20.75
N MET A 254 0.28 -0.11 -20.60
CA MET A 254 -0.37 0.97 -21.35
C MET A 254 0.24 2.33 -21.00
N PHE A 255 0.54 2.56 -19.75
CA PHE A 255 1.22 3.76 -19.27
C PHE A 255 2.61 3.90 -19.89
N LEU A 256 3.45 2.87 -19.83
CA LEU A 256 4.83 2.90 -20.34
C LEU A 256 4.89 3.07 -21.86
N LYS A 257 3.90 2.57 -22.61
CA LYS A 257 3.79 2.80 -24.07
C LYS A 257 3.56 4.28 -24.42
N LYS A 258 2.90 5.04 -23.53
CA LYS A 258 2.62 6.47 -23.73
C LYS A 258 3.72 7.36 -23.14
N ASN A 259 4.35 6.92 -22.04
CA ASN A 259 5.30 7.70 -21.24
C ASN A 259 6.70 7.09 -21.34
N ASN A 260 7.33 7.27 -22.52
CA ASN A 260 8.65 6.71 -22.84
C ASN A 260 9.82 7.34 -22.06
N ASN A 261 9.54 8.35 -21.24
CA ASN A 261 10.47 8.97 -20.29
C ASN A 261 10.45 8.33 -18.90
N PHE A 262 9.84 7.14 -18.76
CA PHE A 262 9.88 6.32 -17.55
C PHE A 262 10.47 4.94 -17.84
N SER A 263 11.25 4.42 -16.90
CA SER A 263 11.74 3.03 -16.91
C SER A 263 11.34 2.30 -15.64
N VAL A 264 11.06 1.01 -15.75
CA VAL A 264 10.72 0.16 -14.61
C VAL A 264 12.00 -0.17 -13.82
N LEU A 265 11.97 0.10 -12.51
CA LEU A 265 13.00 -0.34 -11.58
C LEU A 265 12.66 -1.69 -10.93
N LYS A 266 11.40 -1.88 -10.56
CA LYS A 266 10.94 -3.09 -9.88
C LYS A 266 9.45 -3.30 -10.08
N THR A 267 9.06 -4.55 -10.33
CA THR A 267 7.65 -4.98 -10.34
C THR A 267 7.49 -6.17 -9.40
N VAL A 268 6.44 -6.16 -8.61
CA VAL A 268 6.12 -7.23 -7.65
C VAL A 268 4.61 -7.50 -7.66
N GLN A 269 4.24 -8.78 -7.78
CA GLN A 269 2.90 -9.29 -7.49
C GLN A 269 2.99 -10.21 -6.27
N LEU A 270 2.29 -9.85 -5.20
CA LEU A 270 2.11 -10.69 -4.01
C LEU A 270 0.78 -11.41 -4.08
N PHE A 271 0.76 -12.65 -3.61
CA PHE A 271 -0.42 -13.51 -3.63
C PHE A 271 -0.80 -13.93 -2.21
N PRO A 272 -2.10 -13.92 -1.85
CA PRO A 272 -2.54 -14.19 -0.48
C PRO A 272 -2.32 -15.64 -0.01
N ASP A 273 -2.08 -16.56 -0.92
CA ASP A 273 -1.86 -17.97 -0.66
C ASP A 273 -0.39 -18.36 -0.42
N ASN A 274 0.55 -17.49 -0.74
CA ASN A 274 1.99 -17.79 -0.67
C ASN A 274 2.79 -16.78 0.17
N ASP A 275 2.41 -15.50 0.18
CA ASP A 275 3.29 -14.43 0.63
C ASP A 275 3.05 -13.97 2.07
N ASN A 276 2.18 -14.64 2.85
CA ASN A 276 1.73 -14.20 4.18
C ASN A 276 1.27 -12.73 4.23
N ALA A 277 1.00 -12.16 3.08
CA ALA A 277 0.58 -10.79 2.82
C ALA A 277 -0.79 -10.78 2.14
N ASP A 278 -1.41 -9.62 2.04
CA ASP A 278 -2.56 -9.47 1.13
C ASP A 278 -2.11 -9.59 -0.32
N GLY A 279 -3.01 -9.98 -1.22
CA GLY A 279 -2.75 -9.90 -2.64
C GLY A 279 -2.53 -8.44 -3.05
N PHE A 280 -1.37 -8.15 -3.62
CA PHE A 280 -0.96 -6.78 -3.87
C PHE A 280 -0.01 -6.70 -5.06
N TYR A 281 -0.19 -5.69 -5.88
CA TYR A 281 0.70 -5.40 -6.99
C TYR A 281 1.34 -4.04 -6.81
N PHE A 282 2.62 -3.91 -7.15
CA PHE A 282 3.24 -2.61 -7.33
C PHE A 282 4.35 -2.63 -8.37
N THR A 283 4.49 -1.51 -9.07
CA THR A 283 5.59 -1.23 -9.99
C THR A 283 6.21 0.11 -9.62
N VAL A 284 7.51 0.10 -9.33
CA VAL A 284 8.31 1.30 -9.12
C VAL A 284 8.98 1.67 -10.44
N MET A 285 8.80 2.90 -10.85
CA MET A 285 9.33 3.46 -12.10
C MET A 285 10.14 4.71 -11.80
N GLN A 286 11.15 4.96 -12.61
CA GLN A 286 11.97 6.17 -12.56
C GLN A 286 11.75 7.02 -13.81
N ARG A 287 11.58 8.33 -13.61
CA ARG A 287 11.56 9.33 -14.68
C ARG A 287 12.99 9.72 -15.05
N PHE A 288 13.31 9.78 -16.34
CA PHE A 288 14.61 10.26 -16.85
C PHE A 288 14.45 11.42 -17.84
#